data_53fc33c143f28d76e1ee267e5ab79265
#
_entry.id   53fc33c143f28d76e1ee267e5ab79265
#
_cell.length_a   1.000
_cell.length_b   1.000
_cell.length_c   1.000
_cell.angle_alpha   90.00
_cell.angle_beta   90.00
_cell.angle_gamma   90.00
#
_symmetry.space_group_name_H-M   'P 1'
#
loop_
_entity.id
_entity.type
_entity.pdbx_description
1 polymer ?
#
loop_
_entity_poly.entity_id
_entity_poly.type
_entity_poly.pdbx_seq_one_letter_code
_entity_poly.pdbx_strand_id
1 'polypeptide(L)'
;MKKLFNLLLFLFISSFTFSEIILDVNNSDPSINEPISLQVKFLDSDKKDYTIDGIENFKIASKGSQSSYSIVNGKSTSSKSDIYTLIPLKEGNFTLKVNGKKETSNSININVAKEAKVNVEGKMTLQDNLKEKNTFYFGQKIPFEEKLLTTVPLRNLQYIDRPNFGDLSVKDITPVNNRGGYTEKYFTDENGRRGLEVILYQGILQANSSGDKSIKGGYAAVTESGPNDNFVFGSTSTPVYLGSKEMELTILPLSSGKPAGFQDVVGELKGDYSWNNDKVKFGESVVLTLKLSGDVNLDMLEKVVSNNIPDFNVFESSKESGEKIVNGQYYTEKTFDIAFIPKVTGKVTIPAIKIPYFDTAEKKYKEFEVPAKAIEVTGTANGAVIPPAMTTAAPPVNNTITAVTAPSTPAEKIAISSIPDSQIEEINKADNRLMIGVIILALLEAGIIIFLILDRKILKNSSNPKLKQMKKAKDDKEFYNLYCELMKEKFDFSPKAHLEDKLVKNGASEKIIELNRDIEKKIYAFESLDRNEILKTLKKELKG
;
A
#
# COMPACT_ATOMS: atom_id res chain seq x y z
N MET A 1 74.98 -11.75 -21.77
CA MET A 1 73.99 -11.06 -22.60
C MET A 1 72.71 -11.87 -22.84
N LYS A 2 72.72 -13.15 -23.22
CA LYS A 2 71.51 -13.95 -23.46
C LYS A 2 70.56 -14.08 -22.21
N LYS A 3 71.09 -14.18 -20.97
CA LYS A 3 70.28 -14.28 -19.74
C LYS A 3 69.62 -12.94 -19.36
N LEU A 4 70.30 -11.81 -19.69
CA LEU A 4 69.71 -10.48 -19.44
C LEU A 4 68.58 -10.15 -20.43
N PHE A 5 68.73 -10.60 -21.68
CA PHE A 5 67.73 -10.46 -22.74
C PHE A 5 66.48 -11.28 -22.46
N ASN A 6 66.61 -12.50 -21.94
CA ASN A 6 65.49 -13.33 -21.54
C ASN A 6 64.79 -12.78 -20.28
N LEU A 7 65.49 -12.14 -19.34
CA LEU A 7 64.91 -11.47 -18.20
C LEU A 7 64.13 -10.21 -18.60
N LEU A 8 64.64 -9.44 -19.57
CA LEU A 8 64.01 -8.29 -20.16
C LEU A 8 62.72 -8.67 -20.95
N LEU A 9 62.82 -9.81 -21.71
CA LEU A 9 61.67 -10.33 -22.45
C LEU A 9 60.57 -10.84 -21.53
N PHE A 10 60.90 -11.40 -20.33
CA PHE A 10 59.93 -11.86 -19.33
C PHE A 10 59.32 -10.71 -18.59
N LEU A 11 60.00 -9.57 -18.40
CA LEU A 11 59.48 -8.34 -17.82
C LEU A 11 58.52 -7.59 -18.76
N PHE A 12 58.63 -7.80 -20.07
CA PHE A 12 57.75 -7.17 -21.07
C PHE A 12 56.43 -7.91 -21.28
N ILE A 13 56.32 -9.17 -20.83
CA ILE A 13 55.08 -9.99 -20.96
C ILE A 13 54.10 -9.73 -19.81
N SER A 14 54.50 -9.04 -18.72
CA SER A 14 53.71 -8.88 -17.51
C SER A 14 52.87 -7.58 -17.46
N SER A 15 52.72 -6.83 -18.55
CA SER A 15 51.99 -5.54 -18.54
C SER A 15 50.85 -5.44 -19.55
N PHE A 16 50.32 -6.55 -20.03
CA PHE A 16 49.03 -6.50 -20.72
C PHE A 16 47.92 -6.49 -19.67
N THR A 17 47.54 -5.31 -19.21
CA THR A 17 46.26 -5.10 -18.55
C THR A 17 45.20 -5.30 -19.63
N PHE A 18 44.56 -6.47 -19.63
CA PHE A 18 43.35 -6.66 -20.42
C PHE A 18 42.25 -5.79 -19.80
N SER A 19 41.87 -4.76 -20.53
CA SER A 19 40.66 -4.04 -20.23
C SER A 19 39.48 -4.98 -20.50
N GLU A 20 38.62 -5.17 -19.54
CA GLU A 20 37.47 -6.07 -19.65
C GLU A 20 36.16 -5.26 -19.54
N ILE A 21 35.26 -5.51 -20.49
CA ILE A 21 33.88 -5.00 -20.43
C ILE A 21 33.03 -6.13 -19.89
N ILE A 22 32.40 -5.90 -18.74
CA ILE A 22 31.48 -6.84 -18.12
C ILE A 22 30.07 -6.28 -18.22
N LEU A 23 29.16 -7.09 -18.74
CA LEU A 23 27.75 -6.84 -18.79
C LEU A 23 27.07 -7.64 -17.69
N ASP A 24 26.19 -6.99 -16.91
CA ASP A 24 25.42 -7.61 -15.85
C ASP A 24 23.98 -7.06 -15.83
N VAL A 25 23.02 -7.86 -15.39
CA VAL A 25 21.61 -7.50 -15.30
C VAL A 25 21.01 -8.01 -13.99
N ASN A 26 20.18 -7.21 -13.39
CA ASN A 26 19.52 -7.57 -12.12
C ASN A 26 18.43 -8.66 -12.26
N ASN A 27 17.83 -8.79 -13.44
CA ASN A 27 16.79 -9.77 -13.74
C ASN A 27 16.88 -10.19 -15.23
N SER A 28 17.12 -11.48 -15.47
CA SER A 28 17.17 -12.06 -16.82
C SER A 28 15.81 -12.55 -17.33
N ASP A 29 14.80 -12.64 -16.45
CA ASP A 29 13.46 -13.16 -16.75
C ASP A 29 12.37 -12.16 -16.37
N PRO A 30 12.40 -10.93 -16.95
CA PRO A 30 11.37 -9.93 -16.70
C PRO A 30 10.08 -10.24 -17.46
N SER A 31 9.00 -9.61 -17.04
CA SER A 31 7.77 -9.50 -17.84
C SER A 31 7.80 -8.24 -18.72
N ILE A 32 6.87 -8.15 -19.69
CA ILE A 32 6.65 -6.91 -20.45
C ILE A 32 6.37 -5.77 -19.47
N ASN A 33 6.95 -4.60 -19.72
CA ASN A 33 6.89 -3.39 -18.90
C ASN A 33 7.58 -3.48 -17.54
N GLU A 34 8.21 -4.60 -17.18
CA GLU A 34 9.04 -4.71 -15.97
C GLU A 34 10.41 -4.05 -16.19
N PRO A 35 10.75 -2.99 -15.43
CA PRO A 35 12.04 -2.36 -15.58
C PRO A 35 13.18 -3.26 -15.10
N ILE A 36 14.23 -3.39 -15.90
CA ILE A 36 15.46 -4.08 -15.54
C ILE A 36 16.63 -3.10 -15.50
N SER A 37 17.60 -3.37 -14.64
CA SER A 37 18.83 -2.59 -14.54
C SER A 37 19.95 -3.34 -15.25
N LEU A 38 20.47 -2.76 -16.34
CA LEU A 38 21.61 -3.25 -17.08
C LEU A 38 22.85 -2.44 -16.69
N GLN A 39 23.88 -3.11 -16.21
CA GLN A 39 25.17 -2.50 -15.88
C GLN A 39 26.25 -2.87 -16.91
N VAL A 40 26.83 -1.86 -17.52
CA VAL A 40 28.04 -1.99 -18.38
C VAL A 40 29.24 -1.53 -17.58
N LYS A 41 30.07 -2.46 -17.12
CA LYS A 41 31.24 -2.20 -16.26
C LYS A 41 32.54 -2.29 -17.03
N PHE A 42 33.37 -1.27 -16.88
CA PHE A 42 34.72 -1.18 -17.46
C PHE A 42 35.73 -1.35 -16.33
N LEU A 43 36.56 -2.41 -16.40
CA LEU A 43 37.60 -2.69 -15.41
C LEU A 43 38.92 -2.10 -15.90
N ASP A 44 39.60 -1.35 -15.02
CA ASP A 44 40.95 -0.77 -15.23
C ASP A 44 41.11 -0.04 -16.57
N SER A 45 40.03 0.49 -17.11
CA SER A 45 40.01 1.24 -18.36
C SER A 45 39.14 2.50 -18.26
N ASP A 46 39.49 3.50 -19.08
CA ASP A 46 38.61 4.64 -19.28
C ASP A 46 37.43 4.24 -20.15
N LYS A 47 36.26 4.83 -19.80
CA LYS A 47 35.05 4.66 -20.56
C LYS A 47 35.29 5.07 -22.02
N LYS A 48 35.04 4.15 -22.96
CA LYS A 48 35.18 4.35 -24.39
C LYS A 48 33.80 4.31 -25.06
N ASP A 49 33.73 4.80 -26.30
CA ASP A 49 32.54 4.63 -27.15
C ASP A 49 32.23 3.15 -27.32
N TYR A 50 30.98 2.78 -27.13
CA TYR A 50 30.49 1.42 -27.28
C TYR A 50 29.05 1.42 -27.79
N THR A 51 28.63 0.29 -28.35
CA THR A 51 27.23 0.00 -28.72
C THR A 51 26.74 -1.21 -27.93
N ILE A 52 25.43 -1.31 -27.74
CA ILE A 52 24.80 -2.46 -27.10
C ILE A 52 23.89 -3.11 -28.14
N ASP A 53 24.27 -4.30 -28.60
CA ASP A 53 23.45 -5.10 -29.50
C ASP A 53 22.22 -5.60 -28.75
N GLY A 54 21.06 -5.63 -29.42
CA GLY A 54 19.79 -6.09 -28.84
C GLY A 54 19.02 -5.04 -28.03
N ILE A 55 19.62 -3.86 -27.78
CA ILE A 55 19.02 -2.80 -26.96
C ILE A 55 17.75 -2.19 -27.58
N GLU A 56 17.61 -2.31 -28.90
CA GLU A 56 16.43 -1.82 -29.65
C GLU A 56 15.12 -2.51 -29.25
N ASN A 57 15.20 -3.66 -28.57
CA ASN A 57 14.04 -4.38 -28.04
C ASN A 57 13.55 -3.81 -26.69
N PHE A 58 14.24 -2.79 -26.17
CA PHE A 58 13.98 -2.18 -24.89
C PHE A 58 13.86 -0.66 -25.02
N LYS A 59 12.95 -0.07 -24.25
CA LYS A 59 12.91 1.38 -24.04
C LYS A 59 13.92 1.74 -22.97
N ILE A 60 14.83 2.66 -23.25
CA ILE A 60 15.73 3.22 -22.23
C ILE A 60 14.96 4.26 -21.43
N ALA A 61 14.63 3.93 -20.18
CA ALA A 61 13.92 4.83 -19.27
C ALA A 61 14.88 5.80 -18.57
N SER A 62 16.10 5.35 -18.23
CA SER A 62 17.14 6.21 -17.65
C SER A 62 18.53 5.67 -17.95
N LYS A 63 19.53 6.56 -17.87
CA LYS A 63 20.96 6.24 -17.94
C LYS A 63 21.68 7.00 -16.84
N GLY A 64 22.48 6.27 -16.06
CA GLY A 64 23.39 6.83 -15.05
C GLY A 64 24.80 6.34 -15.25
N SER A 65 25.77 6.95 -14.57
CA SER A 65 27.17 6.49 -14.55
C SER A 65 27.66 6.47 -13.11
N GLN A 66 28.44 5.44 -12.77
CA GLN A 66 29.03 5.24 -11.45
C GLN A 66 30.52 4.94 -11.60
N SER A 67 31.36 5.48 -10.71
CA SER A 67 32.77 5.14 -10.61
C SER A 67 33.04 4.52 -9.24
N SER A 68 33.78 3.44 -9.21
CA SER A 68 34.20 2.77 -7.99
C SER A 68 35.73 2.60 -7.99
N TYR A 69 36.33 2.84 -6.83
CA TYR A 69 37.77 2.63 -6.61
C TYR A 69 37.93 1.77 -5.36
N SER A 70 38.69 0.69 -5.50
CA SER A 70 38.95 -0.25 -4.41
C SER A 70 40.42 -0.54 -4.29
N ILE A 71 40.94 -0.66 -3.07
CA ILE A 71 42.29 -1.11 -2.75
C ILE A 71 42.16 -2.35 -1.88
N VAL A 72 42.60 -3.49 -2.41
CA VAL A 72 42.62 -4.77 -1.69
C VAL A 72 44.07 -5.31 -1.73
N ASN A 73 44.67 -5.54 -0.55
CA ASN A 73 46.03 -6.04 -0.41
C ASN A 73 47.08 -5.24 -1.21
N GLY A 74 46.96 -3.91 -1.23
CA GLY A 74 47.89 -3.03 -1.94
C GLY A 74 47.71 -2.97 -3.47
N LYS A 75 46.79 -3.73 -4.04
CA LYS A 75 46.37 -3.61 -5.44
C LYS A 75 45.17 -2.68 -5.56
N SER A 76 45.33 -1.62 -6.33
CA SER A 76 44.22 -0.71 -6.67
C SER A 76 43.52 -1.21 -7.92
N THR A 77 42.20 -1.26 -7.87
CA THR A 77 41.31 -1.48 -9.01
C THR A 77 40.36 -0.33 -9.15
N SER A 78 40.22 0.20 -10.35
CA SER A 78 39.23 1.20 -10.68
C SER A 78 38.20 0.60 -11.63
N SER A 79 36.94 0.93 -11.44
CA SER A 79 35.89 0.58 -12.38
C SER A 79 34.96 1.74 -12.63
N LYS A 80 34.60 1.93 -13.89
CA LYS A 80 33.56 2.85 -14.33
C LYS A 80 32.40 2.03 -14.87
N SER A 81 31.17 2.38 -14.51
CA SER A 81 29.97 1.65 -14.96
C SER A 81 28.96 2.62 -15.53
N ASP A 82 28.33 2.24 -16.63
CA ASP A 82 27.08 2.83 -17.07
C ASP A 82 25.94 1.93 -16.64
N ILE A 83 24.90 2.53 -16.06
CA ILE A 83 23.71 1.82 -15.57
C ILE A 83 22.53 2.32 -16.39
N TYR A 84 21.84 1.40 -17.05
CA TYR A 84 20.64 1.66 -17.84
C TYR A 84 19.44 1.05 -17.14
N THR A 85 18.35 1.81 -17.03
CA THR A 85 17.05 1.24 -16.74
C THR A 85 16.36 0.96 -18.06
N LEU A 86 16.13 -0.31 -18.36
CA LEU A 86 15.54 -0.80 -19.59
C LEU A 86 14.14 -1.36 -19.32
N ILE A 87 13.18 -1.04 -20.20
CA ILE A 87 11.83 -1.58 -20.14
C ILE A 87 11.60 -2.41 -21.41
N PRO A 88 11.32 -3.73 -21.32
CA PRO A 88 11.03 -4.57 -22.46
C PRO A 88 9.82 -4.08 -23.26
N LEU A 89 9.94 -4.00 -24.60
CA LEU A 89 8.86 -3.55 -25.48
C LEU A 89 7.97 -4.69 -25.99
N LYS A 90 8.47 -5.93 -25.99
CA LYS A 90 7.77 -7.12 -26.47
C LYS A 90 8.27 -8.39 -25.77
N GLU A 91 7.45 -9.42 -25.79
CA GLU A 91 7.83 -10.77 -25.31
C GLU A 91 8.87 -11.44 -26.21
N GLY A 92 9.62 -12.38 -25.67
CA GLY A 92 10.59 -13.19 -26.40
C GLY A 92 11.96 -13.24 -25.74
N ASN A 93 12.91 -13.94 -26.41
CA ASN A 93 14.28 -14.09 -25.96
C ASN A 93 15.16 -13.07 -26.69
N PHE A 94 15.86 -12.24 -25.94
CA PHE A 94 16.77 -11.21 -26.47
C PHE A 94 18.15 -11.40 -25.89
N THR A 95 19.17 -11.26 -26.74
CA THR A 95 20.58 -11.32 -26.32
C THR A 95 21.12 -9.90 -26.29
N LEU A 96 21.64 -9.46 -25.15
CA LEU A 96 22.37 -8.22 -25.01
C LEU A 96 23.87 -8.47 -25.00
N LYS A 97 24.62 -7.66 -25.75
CA LYS A 97 26.07 -7.71 -25.82
C LYS A 97 26.63 -6.31 -26.06
N VAL A 98 27.72 -5.96 -25.39
CA VAL A 98 28.40 -4.68 -25.60
C VAL A 98 29.56 -4.87 -26.57
N ASN A 99 29.64 -4.01 -27.57
CA ASN A 99 30.74 -3.93 -28.51
C ASN A 99 31.48 -2.61 -28.33
N GLY A 100 32.71 -2.66 -27.82
CA GLY A 100 33.66 -1.57 -27.80
C GLY A 100 34.55 -1.58 -29.06
N LYS A 101 35.43 -0.60 -29.18
CA LYS A 101 36.34 -0.48 -30.38
C LYS A 101 37.28 -1.67 -30.57
N LYS A 102 37.71 -2.33 -29.51
CA LYS A 102 38.66 -3.46 -29.54
C LYS A 102 38.25 -4.64 -28.66
N GLU A 103 37.19 -4.50 -27.88
CA GLU A 103 36.80 -5.45 -26.85
C GLU A 103 35.27 -5.65 -26.89
N THR A 104 34.82 -6.83 -26.52
CA THR A 104 33.41 -7.14 -26.42
C THR A 104 33.12 -7.70 -25.02
N SER A 105 31.92 -7.47 -24.51
CA SER A 105 31.48 -8.05 -23.24
C SER A 105 31.08 -9.52 -23.37
N ASN A 106 30.80 -10.16 -22.24
CA ASN A 106 29.94 -11.33 -22.18
C ASN A 106 28.59 -11.03 -22.82
N SER A 107 27.88 -12.07 -23.25
CA SER A 107 26.48 -11.96 -23.70
C SER A 107 25.53 -12.31 -22.56
N ILE A 108 24.40 -11.60 -22.45
CA ILE A 108 23.33 -11.89 -21.51
C ILE A 108 22.05 -12.17 -22.29
N ASN A 109 21.41 -13.29 -21.99
CA ASN A 109 20.09 -13.61 -22.53
C ASN A 109 19.01 -13.10 -21.59
N ILE A 110 18.05 -12.33 -22.11
CA ILE A 110 16.87 -11.84 -21.41
C ILE A 110 15.66 -12.54 -21.98
N ASN A 111 14.94 -13.28 -21.15
CA ASN A 111 13.73 -13.98 -21.51
C ASN A 111 12.52 -13.19 -21.02
N VAL A 112 11.90 -12.42 -21.88
CA VAL A 112 10.77 -11.54 -21.56
C VAL A 112 9.47 -12.32 -21.65
N ALA A 113 8.79 -12.48 -20.50
CA ALA A 113 7.48 -13.09 -20.43
C ALA A 113 6.37 -12.08 -20.79
N LYS A 114 5.30 -12.57 -21.40
CA LYS A 114 4.10 -11.76 -21.73
C LYS A 114 3.40 -11.27 -20.47
N GLU A 115 3.27 -12.15 -19.49
CA GLU A 115 2.53 -11.89 -18.26
C GLU A 115 3.48 -11.59 -17.10
N ALA A 116 3.03 -10.70 -16.21
CA ALA A 116 3.74 -10.41 -14.98
C ALA A 116 3.78 -11.63 -14.05
N LYS A 117 4.82 -11.74 -13.23
CA LYS A 117 4.90 -12.74 -12.17
C LYS A 117 3.84 -12.42 -11.12
N VAL A 118 3.06 -13.42 -10.71
CA VAL A 118 2.10 -13.26 -9.61
C VAL A 118 2.72 -13.59 -8.25
N ASN A 119 3.85 -14.32 -8.23
CA ASN A 119 4.52 -14.73 -7.01
C ASN A 119 6.04 -14.79 -7.13
N VAL A 120 6.71 -14.76 -5.98
CA VAL A 120 8.09 -15.19 -5.77
C VAL A 120 8.03 -16.35 -4.79
N GLU A 121 8.42 -17.54 -5.25
CA GLU A 121 8.26 -18.79 -4.52
C GLU A 121 8.79 -18.71 -3.08
N GLY A 122 7.94 -19.12 -2.15
CA GLY A 122 8.23 -19.15 -0.72
C GLY A 122 8.39 -17.79 -0.03
N LYS A 123 8.20 -16.67 -0.73
CA LYS A 123 8.40 -15.32 -0.19
C LYS A 123 7.18 -14.44 -0.25
N MET A 124 6.60 -14.24 -1.43
CA MET A 124 5.47 -13.32 -1.60
C MET A 124 4.58 -13.73 -2.77
N THR A 125 3.31 -13.35 -2.67
CA THR A 125 2.28 -13.62 -3.69
C THR A 125 1.33 -12.44 -3.79
N LEU A 126 1.07 -11.96 -4.99
CA LEU A 126 -0.04 -11.06 -5.27
C LEU A 126 -1.29 -11.91 -5.55
N GLN A 127 -2.35 -11.69 -4.78
CA GLN A 127 -3.57 -12.48 -4.81
C GLN A 127 -4.79 -11.58 -5.00
N ASP A 128 -5.68 -11.99 -5.89
CA ASP A 128 -7.03 -11.43 -6.03
C ASP A 128 -8.10 -12.45 -5.64
N ASN A 129 -9.29 -11.97 -5.32
CA ASN A 129 -10.40 -12.80 -4.84
C ASN A 129 -11.30 -13.35 -5.95
N LEU A 130 -11.14 -12.94 -7.22
CA LEU A 130 -12.03 -13.32 -8.31
C LEU A 130 -11.65 -14.61 -9.02
N LYS A 131 -10.51 -15.22 -8.68
CA LYS A 131 -10.08 -16.51 -9.28
C LYS A 131 -11.06 -17.65 -9.09
N GLU A 132 -11.79 -17.65 -7.96
CA GLU A 132 -12.69 -18.75 -7.59
C GLU A 132 -14.13 -18.52 -8.06
N LYS A 133 -14.55 -17.27 -8.30
CA LYS A 133 -15.89 -16.90 -8.73
C LYS A 133 -15.82 -15.82 -9.79
N ASN A 134 -16.09 -16.18 -11.04
CA ASN A 134 -16.02 -15.29 -12.19
C ASN A 134 -17.38 -15.07 -12.90
N THR A 135 -18.46 -15.61 -12.37
CA THR A 135 -19.81 -15.50 -12.97
C THR A 135 -20.73 -14.74 -12.03
N PHE A 136 -21.33 -13.68 -12.53
CA PHE A 136 -22.21 -12.77 -11.79
C PHE A 136 -23.47 -12.46 -12.61
N TYR A 137 -24.48 -11.91 -11.97
CA TYR A 137 -25.69 -11.45 -12.63
C TYR A 137 -25.67 -9.94 -12.85
N PHE A 138 -26.35 -9.51 -13.93
CA PHE A 138 -26.55 -8.08 -14.17
C PHE A 138 -27.23 -7.41 -12.98
N GLY A 139 -26.68 -6.29 -12.50
CA GLY A 139 -27.15 -5.61 -11.30
C GLY A 139 -26.55 -6.11 -9.98
N GLN A 140 -25.86 -7.26 -9.97
CA GLN A 140 -25.15 -7.75 -8.79
C GLN A 140 -23.90 -6.89 -8.52
N LYS A 141 -23.58 -6.66 -7.25
CA LYS A 141 -22.31 -6.06 -6.81
C LYS A 141 -21.21 -7.13 -6.83
N ILE A 142 -20.06 -6.78 -7.40
CA ILE A 142 -18.92 -7.68 -7.56
C ILE A 142 -17.79 -7.17 -6.66
N PRO A 143 -17.45 -7.87 -5.57
CA PRO A 143 -16.33 -7.49 -4.72
C PRO A 143 -15.01 -7.81 -5.43
N PHE A 144 -14.13 -6.84 -5.54
CA PHE A 144 -12.75 -7.03 -5.96
C PHE A 144 -11.80 -6.67 -4.83
N GLU A 145 -10.91 -7.59 -4.48
CA GLU A 145 -9.89 -7.38 -3.46
C GLU A 145 -8.56 -7.91 -3.97
N GLU A 146 -7.53 -7.06 -3.93
CA GLU A 146 -6.17 -7.44 -4.26
C GLU A 146 -5.26 -7.25 -3.06
N LYS A 147 -4.49 -8.28 -2.74
CA LYS A 147 -3.63 -8.38 -1.57
C LYS A 147 -2.23 -8.83 -1.93
N LEU A 148 -1.24 -8.30 -1.22
CA LEU A 148 0.09 -8.88 -1.17
C LEU A 148 0.23 -9.73 0.08
N LEU A 149 0.50 -11.02 -0.10
CA LEU A 149 0.88 -11.94 0.96
C LEU A 149 2.40 -12.07 0.97
N THR A 150 3.06 -11.85 2.10
CA THR A 150 4.51 -11.96 2.21
C THR A 150 4.94 -12.61 3.51
N THR A 151 5.95 -13.50 3.43
CA THR A 151 6.60 -14.12 4.61
C THR A 151 7.97 -13.51 4.89
N VAL A 152 8.38 -12.51 4.09
CA VAL A 152 9.63 -11.76 4.30
C VAL A 152 9.33 -10.31 4.67
N PRO A 153 10.18 -9.66 5.48
CA PRO A 153 10.02 -8.26 5.82
C PRO A 153 10.11 -7.38 4.57
N LEU A 154 9.23 -6.40 4.48
CA LEU A 154 9.22 -5.43 3.40
C LEU A 154 9.94 -4.14 3.83
N ARG A 155 10.79 -3.62 2.93
CA ARG A 155 11.38 -2.29 3.05
C ARG A 155 10.55 -1.25 2.33
N ASN A 156 10.09 -1.58 1.13
CA ASN A 156 9.28 -0.70 0.29
C ASN A 156 8.24 -1.50 -0.47
N LEU A 157 7.07 -0.91 -0.60
CA LEU A 157 5.97 -1.41 -1.40
C LEU A 157 5.38 -0.23 -2.17
N GLN A 158 5.43 -0.30 -3.47
CA GLN A 158 4.88 0.71 -4.35
C GLN A 158 3.88 0.06 -5.31
N TYR A 159 2.63 0.50 -5.25
CA TYR A 159 1.61 0.11 -6.19
C TYR A 159 1.74 0.99 -7.44
N ILE A 160 2.30 0.42 -8.52
CA ILE A 160 2.71 1.16 -9.73
C ILE A 160 1.49 1.47 -10.58
N ASP A 161 0.71 0.42 -10.90
CA ASP A 161 -0.52 0.53 -11.66
C ASP A 161 -1.68 -0.03 -10.85
N ARG A 162 -2.78 0.72 -10.81
CA ARG A 162 -4.03 0.27 -10.21
C ARG A 162 -4.72 -0.73 -11.13
N PRO A 163 -5.65 -1.56 -10.59
CA PRO A 163 -6.45 -2.46 -11.41
C PRO A 163 -7.22 -1.71 -12.50
N ASN A 164 -7.32 -2.34 -13.66
CA ASN A 164 -8.12 -1.87 -14.77
C ASN A 164 -9.37 -2.76 -14.92
N PHE A 165 -10.53 -2.17 -14.75
CA PHE A 165 -11.82 -2.87 -14.74
C PHE A 165 -12.58 -2.76 -16.07
N GLY A 166 -11.93 -2.32 -17.15
CA GLY A 166 -12.55 -2.18 -18.46
C GLY A 166 -13.74 -1.22 -18.44
N ASP A 167 -14.93 -1.72 -18.84
CA ASP A 167 -16.19 -0.96 -18.89
C ASP A 167 -17.05 -1.12 -17.61
N LEU A 168 -16.55 -1.79 -16.57
CA LEU A 168 -17.26 -1.90 -15.30
C LEU A 168 -17.19 -0.58 -14.51
N SER A 169 -18.30 -0.18 -13.91
CA SER A 169 -18.29 0.90 -12.93
C SER A 169 -17.60 0.41 -11.65
N VAL A 170 -16.83 1.26 -10.99
CA VAL A 170 -16.09 0.92 -9.79
C VAL A 170 -16.27 1.96 -8.69
N LYS A 171 -16.50 1.49 -7.46
CA LYS A 171 -16.43 2.27 -6.24
C LYS A 171 -15.22 1.80 -5.44
N ASP A 172 -14.20 2.65 -5.34
CA ASP A 172 -13.00 2.38 -4.52
C ASP A 172 -13.37 2.51 -3.03
N ILE A 173 -13.18 1.43 -2.29
CA ILE A 173 -13.40 1.36 -0.84
C ILE A 173 -12.14 0.87 -0.10
N THR A 174 -10.98 1.01 -0.74
CA THR A 174 -9.70 0.57 -0.20
C THR A 174 -9.47 1.15 1.20
N PRO A 175 -9.34 0.31 2.24
CA PRO A 175 -9.11 0.80 3.58
C PRO A 175 -7.69 1.36 3.70
N VAL A 176 -7.59 2.51 4.34
CA VAL A 176 -6.30 3.11 4.69
C VAL A 176 -6.10 3.02 6.21
N ASN A 177 -4.86 2.81 6.64
CA ASN A 177 -4.53 2.86 8.06
C ASN A 177 -4.55 4.30 8.60
N ASN A 178 -4.43 4.48 9.91
CA ASN A 178 -4.47 5.79 10.57
C ASN A 178 -3.36 6.78 10.12
N ARG A 179 -2.39 6.33 9.33
CA ARG A 179 -1.28 7.14 8.77
C ARG A 179 -1.41 7.36 7.27
N GLY A 180 -2.54 6.94 6.66
CA GLY A 180 -2.78 7.04 5.22
C GLY A 180 -2.06 5.97 4.37
N GLY A 181 -1.46 4.96 5.00
CA GLY A 181 -0.82 3.84 4.31
C GLY A 181 -1.75 2.63 4.16
N TYR A 182 -1.20 1.54 3.62
CA TYR A 182 -1.93 0.28 3.44
C TYR A 182 -2.39 -0.32 4.77
N THR A 183 -3.51 -1.03 4.73
CA THR A 183 -3.99 -1.83 5.86
C THR A 183 -3.28 -3.18 5.84
N GLU A 184 -2.77 -3.59 7.01
CA GLU A 184 -1.95 -4.77 7.18
C GLU A 184 -2.55 -5.70 8.23
N LYS A 185 -2.45 -7.02 7.99
CA LYS A 185 -2.82 -8.08 8.93
C LYS A 185 -1.75 -9.15 8.96
N TYR A 186 -1.50 -9.75 10.12
CA TYR A 186 -0.62 -10.92 10.23
C TYR A 186 -1.41 -12.20 9.95
N PHE A 187 -0.76 -13.13 9.26
CA PHE A 187 -1.26 -14.49 9.05
C PHE A 187 -0.18 -15.52 9.36
N THR A 188 -0.56 -16.79 9.45
CA THR A 188 0.37 -17.92 9.53
C THR A 188 0.10 -18.82 8.34
N ASP A 189 1.14 -19.15 7.57
CA ASP A 189 1.02 -20.02 6.42
C ASP A 189 0.89 -21.50 6.82
N GLU A 190 0.66 -22.37 5.84
CA GLU A 190 0.52 -23.83 6.03
C GLU A 190 1.76 -24.48 6.66
N ASN A 191 2.93 -23.87 6.50
CA ASN A 191 4.19 -24.32 7.06
C ASN A 191 4.49 -23.74 8.46
N GLY A 192 3.53 -23.01 9.05
CA GLY A 192 3.67 -22.38 10.36
C GLY A 192 4.49 -21.09 10.35
N ARG A 193 4.84 -20.54 9.17
CA ARG A 193 5.58 -19.27 9.06
C ARG A 193 4.63 -18.10 9.21
N ARG A 194 5.02 -17.14 10.01
CA ARG A 194 4.28 -15.88 10.16
C ARG A 194 4.53 -15.00 8.96
N GLY A 195 3.44 -14.50 8.38
CA GLY A 195 3.46 -13.59 7.24
C GLY A 195 2.65 -12.31 7.49
N LEU A 196 2.71 -11.41 6.52
CA LEU A 196 1.99 -10.15 6.46
C LEU A 196 1.08 -10.15 5.22
N GLU A 197 -0.21 -9.91 5.43
CA GLU A 197 -1.20 -9.62 4.40
C GLU A 197 -1.33 -8.11 4.30
N VAL A 198 -1.12 -7.54 3.12
CA VAL A 198 -1.25 -6.11 2.82
C VAL A 198 -2.37 -5.93 1.81
N ILE A 199 -3.42 -5.21 2.18
CA ILE A 199 -4.51 -4.88 1.26
C ILE A 199 -4.05 -3.75 0.36
N LEU A 200 -3.90 -4.04 -0.95
CA LEU A 200 -3.48 -3.06 -1.96
C LEU A 200 -4.65 -2.32 -2.56
N TYR A 201 -5.75 -3.03 -2.79
CA TYR A 201 -6.94 -2.47 -3.39
C TYR A 201 -8.20 -3.21 -2.94
N GLN A 202 -9.27 -2.46 -2.67
CA GLN A 202 -10.63 -2.98 -2.52
C GLN A 202 -11.58 -2.11 -3.33
N GLY A 203 -12.37 -2.74 -4.20
CA GLY A 203 -13.36 -2.08 -5.03
C GLY A 203 -14.66 -2.86 -5.13
N ILE A 204 -15.76 -2.15 -5.24
CA ILE A 204 -17.06 -2.73 -5.56
C ILE A 204 -17.34 -2.42 -7.02
N LEU A 205 -17.41 -3.47 -7.84
CA LEU A 205 -17.64 -3.35 -9.28
C LEU A 205 -19.12 -3.59 -9.58
N GLN A 206 -19.59 -2.98 -10.67
CA GLN A 206 -20.92 -3.19 -11.21
C GLN A 206 -20.88 -3.17 -12.72
N ALA A 207 -21.49 -4.16 -13.35
CA ALA A 207 -21.56 -4.25 -14.78
C ALA A 207 -22.64 -3.33 -15.37
N ASN A 208 -22.30 -2.63 -16.45
CA ASN A 208 -23.21 -1.76 -17.20
C ASN A 208 -24.03 -2.54 -18.25
N SER A 209 -23.62 -3.77 -18.58
CA SER A 209 -24.29 -4.67 -19.51
C SER A 209 -23.93 -6.11 -19.21
N SER A 210 -24.78 -7.07 -19.61
CA SER A 210 -24.47 -8.49 -19.61
C SER A 210 -23.45 -8.85 -20.70
N GLY A 211 -22.84 -10.04 -20.58
CA GLY A 211 -21.80 -10.56 -21.48
C GLY A 211 -20.46 -10.71 -20.78
N ASP A 212 -19.46 -11.13 -21.55
CA ASP A 212 -18.11 -11.33 -21.03
C ASP A 212 -17.39 -9.99 -20.86
N LYS A 213 -16.64 -9.87 -19.79
CA LYS A 213 -15.86 -8.70 -19.40
C LYS A 213 -14.44 -9.12 -19.06
N SER A 214 -13.45 -8.36 -19.50
CA SER A 214 -12.06 -8.56 -19.11
C SER A 214 -11.63 -7.51 -18.11
N ILE A 215 -10.98 -7.94 -17.03
CA ILE A 215 -10.39 -7.06 -16.03
C ILE A 215 -8.94 -7.47 -15.80
N LYS A 216 -8.11 -6.53 -15.39
CA LYS A 216 -6.71 -6.76 -15.05
C LYS A 216 -6.44 -6.20 -13.67
N GLY A 217 -5.86 -7.01 -12.80
CA GLY A 217 -5.39 -6.56 -11.49
C GLY A 217 -4.21 -5.60 -11.59
N GLY A 218 -3.78 -5.12 -10.45
CA GLY A 218 -2.73 -4.11 -10.35
C GLY A 218 -1.32 -4.65 -10.57
N TYR A 219 -0.36 -3.75 -10.50
CA TYR A 219 1.06 -4.01 -10.66
C TYR A 219 1.85 -3.32 -9.56
N ALA A 220 2.65 -4.08 -8.82
CA ALA A 220 3.38 -3.61 -7.65
C ALA A 220 4.88 -3.88 -7.74
N ALA A 221 5.69 -2.93 -7.26
CA ALA A 221 7.10 -3.12 -6.99
C ALA A 221 7.31 -3.33 -5.49
N VAL A 222 7.93 -4.42 -5.12
CA VAL A 222 8.14 -4.84 -3.74
C VAL A 222 9.64 -4.98 -3.48
N THR A 223 10.15 -4.29 -2.47
CA THR A 223 11.56 -4.43 -2.06
C THR A 223 11.62 -5.12 -0.71
N GLU A 224 12.33 -6.25 -0.64
CA GLU A 224 12.60 -6.96 0.61
C GLU A 224 13.55 -6.15 1.50
N SER A 225 13.39 -6.28 2.82
CA SER A 225 14.35 -5.79 3.78
C SER A 225 15.50 -6.78 3.90
N GLY A 226 16.69 -6.40 3.48
CA GLY A 226 17.87 -7.25 3.55
C GLY A 226 18.58 -7.18 4.90
N PRO A 227 19.35 -8.21 5.29
CA PRO A 227 20.14 -8.21 6.53
C PRO A 227 21.22 -7.13 6.57
N ASN A 228 21.61 -6.59 5.39
CA ASN A 228 22.65 -5.57 5.23
C ASN A 228 22.08 -4.19 4.89
N ASP A 229 20.77 -3.97 5.06
CA ASP A 229 20.13 -2.68 4.84
C ASP A 229 20.56 -1.68 5.91
N ASN A 230 21.72 -1.07 5.74
CA ASN A 230 22.22 -0.01 6.60
C ASN A 230 21.70 1.35 6.13
N PHE A 231 21.14 2.11 7.07
CA PHE A 231 20.63 3.47 6.81
C PHE A 231 21.69 4.42 6.17
N VAL A 232 22.97 4.15 6.40
CA VAL A 232 24.07 5.03 5.98
C VAL A 232 24.56 4.74 4.54
N PHE A 233 24.48 3.50 4.07
CA PHE A 233 25.07 3.09 2.77
C PHE A 233 24.03 2.70 1.71
N GLY A 234 22.74 2.88 2.00
CA GLY A 234 21.67 2.48 1.10
C GLY A 234 21.43 0.97 1.09
N SER A 235 20.38 0.55 0.41
CA SER A 235 20.08 -0.86 0.17
C SER A 235 20.61 -1.30 -1.17
N THR A 236 21.16 -2.51 -1.21
CA THR A 236 21.49 -3.20 -2.46
C THR A 236 20.32 -4.05 -2.98
N SER A 237 19.21 -4.09 -2.25
CA SER A 237 18.04 -4.87 -2.61
C SER A 237 17.33 -4.27 -3.83
N THR A 238 17.20 -5.05 -4.88
CA THR A 238 16.44 -4.68 -6.08
C THR A 238 14.96 -4.97 -5.86
N PRO A 239 14.03 -4.11 -6.36
CA PRO A 239 12.61 -4.39 -6.29
C PRO A 239 12.24 -5.61 -7.13
N VAL A 240 11.32 -6.41 -6.62
CA VAL A 240 10.63 -7.47 -7.35
C VAL A 240 9.31 -6.91 -7.85
N TYR A 241 8.95 -7.22 -9.09
CA TYR A 241 7.72 -6.75 -9.72
C TYR A 241 6.70 -7.88 -9.76
N LEU A 242 5.51 -7.63 -9.21
CA LEU A 242 4.39 -8.57 -9.18
C LEU A 242 3.19 -7.94 -9.87
N GLY A 243 2.47 -8.72 -10.66
CA GLY A 243 1.26 -8.27 -11.33
C GLY A 243 0.21 -9.37 -11.39
N SER A 244 -1.05 -8.98 -11.30
CA SER A 244 -2.16 -9.91 -11.49
C SER A 244 -2.35 -10.24 -12.96
N LYS A 245 -2.80 -11.47 -13.22
CA LYS A 245 -3.20 -11.90 -14.57
C LYS A 245 -4.50 -11.24 -14.98
N GLU A 246 -4.71 -11.17 -16.29
CA GLU A 246 -6.01 -10.83 -16.85
C GLU A 246 -7.05 -11.89 -16.46
N MET A 247 -8.24 -11.44 -16.09
CA MET A 247 -9.34 -12.27 -15.61
C MET A 247 -10.58 -12.01 -16.46
N GLU A 248 -11.24 -13.08 -16.87
CA GLU A 248 -12.50 -13.03 -17.59
C GLU A 248 -13.67 -13.20 -16.62
N LEU A 249 -14.62 -12.26 -16.67
CA LEU A 249 -15.87 -12.30 -15.91
C LEU A 249 -17.04 -12.49 -16.88
N THR A 250 -17.97 -13.38 -16.54
CA THR A 250 -19.21 -13.53 -17.29
C THR A 250 -20.37 -12.92 -16.53
N ILE A 251 -21.03 -11.93 -17.13
CA ILE A 251 -22.20 -11.26 -16.58
C ILE A 251 -23.47 -11.81 -17.24
N LEU A 252 -24.20 -12.61 -16.48
CA LEU A 252 -25.44 -13.22 -16.94
C LEU A 252 -26.60 -12.22 -16.87
N PRO A 253 -27.51 -12.23 -17.84
CA PRO A 253 -28.77 -11.49 -17.72
C PRO A 253 -29.64 -12.09 -16.62
N LEU A 254 -30.53 -11.30 -16.02
CA LEU A 254 -31.57 -11.82 -15.14
C LEU A 254 -32.55 -12.68 -15.94
N SER A 255 -33.13 -13.70 -15.30
CA SER A 255 -34.13 -14.55 -15.94
C SER A 255 -35.38 -13.75 -16.33
N SER A 256 -36.13 -14.25 -17.31
CA SER A 256 -37.44 -13.68 -17.70
C SER A 256 -38.46 -13.81 -16.55
N GLY A 257 -39.50 -12.98 -16.57
CA GLY A 257 -40.56 -13.01 -15.57
C GLY A 257 -40.31 -12.06 -14.39
N LYS A 258 -39.71 -10.92 -14.65
CA LYS A 258 -39.51 -9.82 -13.68
C LYS A 258 -40.85 -9.50 -12.98
N PRO A 259 -40.96 -9.64 -11.64
CA PRO A 259 -42.22 -9.39 -10.93
C PRO A 259 -42.55 -7.89 -10.87
N ALA A 260 -43.84 -7.58 -10.70
CA ALA A 260 -44.27 -6.20 -10.51
C ALA A 260 -43.65 -5.62 -9.23
N GLY A 261 -43.21 -4.36 -9.32
CA GLY A 261 -42.57 -3.66 -8.18
C GLY A 261 -41.12 -4.06 -7.93
N PHE A 262 -40.48 -4.85 -8.79
CA PHE A 262 -39.06 -5.14 -8.68
C PHE A 262 -38.21 -3.89 -8.93
N GLN A 263 -37.36 -3.54 -7.98
CA GLN A 263 -36.50 -2.33 -8.00
C GLN A 263 -35.01 -2.69 -8.19
N ASP A 264 -34.73 -3.63 -9.07
CA ASP A 264 -33.37 -4.11 -9.40
C ASP A 264 -32.53 -4.52 -8.17
N VAL A 265 -33.19 -5.08 -7.15
CA VAL A 265 -32.55 -5.69 -5.99
C VAL A 265 -32.05 -7.07 -6.39
N VAL A 266 -30.71 -7.23 -6.51
CA VAL A 266 -30.04 -8.43 -7.01
C VAL A 266 -29.01 -8.91 -6.00
N GLY A 267 -29.10 -10.17 -5.59
CA GLY A 267 -28.20 -10.79 -4.62
C GLY A 267 -28.90 -11.65 -3.59
N GLU A 268 -28.18 -11.99 -2.52
CA GLU A 268 -28.70 -12.80 -1.41
C GLU A 268 -29.22 -11.90 -0.29
N LEU A 269 -30.53 -11.65 -0.29
CA LEU A 269 -31.19 -10.75 0.63
C LEU A 269 -31.56 -11.45 1.94
N LYS A 270 -31.22 -10.81 3.06
CA LYS A 270 -31.69 -11.11 4.42
C LYS A 270 -32.42 -9.90 4.98
N GLY A 271 -33.41 -10.13 5.81
CA GLY A 271 -34.14 -9.03 6.44
C GLY A 271 -34.64 -9.37 7.83
N ASP A 272 -34.63 -8.38 8.70
CA ASP A 272 -35.22 -8.39 10.03
C ASP A 272 -36.14 -7.18 10.17
N TYR A 273 -37.24 -7.33 10.92
CA TYR A 273 -38.15 -6.23 11.12
C TYR A 273 -38.69 -6.19 12.54
N SER A 274 -39.08 -5.00 13.00
CA SER A 274 -39.75 -4.80 14.28
C SER A 274 -40.77 -3.67 14.22
N TRP A 275 -41.82 -3.82 15.01
CA TRP A 275 -42.86 -2.83 15.17
C TRP A 275 -42.74 -2.20 16.56
N ASN A 276 -42.94 -0.87 16.68
CA ASN A 276 -42.86 -0.20 17.96
C ASN A 276 -44.11 -0.44 18.85
N ASN A 277 -45.34 -0.47 18.27
CA ASN A 277 -46.58 -0.56 18.99
C ASN A 277 -47.62 -1.36 18.22
N ASP A 278 -48.59 -1.96 18.98
CA ASP A 278 -49.80 -2.62 18.45
C ASP A 278 -51.06 -1.77 18.69
N LYS A 279 -50.99 -0.75 19.57
CA LYS A 279 -52.07 0.12 19.94
C LYS A 279 -51.60 1.56 20.01
N VAL A 280 -52.27 2.46 19.32
CA VAL A 280 -51.95 3.88 19.24
C VAL A 280 -53.20 4.76 19.38
N LYS A 281 -52.99 6.02 19.70
CA LYS A 281 -54.08 7.01 19.64
C LYS A 281 -54.20 7.56 18.22
N PHE A 282 -55.40 8.03 17.86
CA PHE A 282 -55.60 8.71 16.58
C PHE A 282 -54.59 9.88 16.43
N GLY A 283 -53.86 9.93 15.32
CA GLY A 283 -52.81 10.91 15.05
C GLY A 283 -51.42 10.52 15.52
N GLU A 284 -51.27 9.45 16.32
CA GLU A 284 -49.96 8.86 16.63
C GLU A 284 -49.55 7.86 15.53
N SER A 285 -48.25 7.62 15.36
CA SER A 285 -47.72 6.69 14.36
C SER A 285 -47.40 5.31 14.94
N VAL A 286 -47.66 4.27 14.15
CA VAL A 286 -47.02 2.96 14.29
C VAL A 286 -45.80 2.95 13.38
N VAL A 287 -44.62 2.58 13.90
CA VAL A 287 -43.36 2.57 13.15
C VAL A 287 -42.90 1.15 12.94
N LEU A 288 -42.64 0.82 11.67
CA LEU A 288 -41.91 -0.38 11.25
C LEU A 288 -40.47 0.02 11.06
N THR A 289 -39.55 -0.61 11.79
CA THR A 289 -38.12 -0.59 11.48
C THR A 289 -37.81 -1.88 10.74
N LEU A 290 -37.38 -1.75 9.48
CA LEU A 290 -37.00 -2.84 8.61
C LEU A 290 -35.51 -2.73 8.26
N LYS A 291 -34.76 -3.77 8.60
CA LYS A 291 -33.33 -3.88 8.32
C LYS A 291 -33.11 -4.93 7.24
N LEU A 292 -32.60 -4.50 6.09
CA LEU A 292 -32.21 -5.37 4.97
C LEU A 292 -30.69 -5.44 4.90
N SER A 293 -30.14 -6.63 4.63
CA SER A 293 -28.68 -6.85 4.57
C SER A 293 -28.30 -8.06 3.73
N GLY A 294 -27.03 -8.17 3.39
CA GLY A 294 -26.46 -9.35 2.71
C GLY A 294 -25.50 -9.02 1.57
N ASP A 295 -25.21 -10.03 0.76
CA ASP A 295 -24.53 -9.89 -0.55
C ASP A 295 -25.60 -9.49 -1.59
N VAL A 296 -26.10 -8.27 -1.50
CA VAL A 296 -27.24 -7.80 -2.30
C VAL A 296 -27.07 -6.33 -2.66
N ASN A 297 -27.44 -5.98 -3.88
CA ASN A 297 -27.50 -4.58 -4.31
C ASN A 297 -28.81 -3.93 -3.80
N LEU A 298 -28.68 -2.98 -2.87
CA LEU A 298 -29.80 -2.22 -2.31
C LEU A 298 -29.83 -0.75 -2.80
N ASP A 299 -28.96 -0.36 -3.73
CA ASP A 299 -28.83 1.03 -4.18
C ASP A 299 -30.13 1.55 -4.79
N MET A 300 -30.80 0.73 -5.61
CA MET A 300 -32.00 1.09 -6.33
C MET A 300 -33.28 0.94 -5.48
N LEU A 301 -33.19 0.36 -4.28
CA LEU A 301 -34.31 0.23 -3.37
C LEU A 301 -34.53 1.55 -2.63
N GLU A 302 -35.24 2.48 -3.26
CA GLU A 302 -35.52 3.78 -2.67
C GLU A 302 -36.68 3.75 -1.67
N LYS A 303 -37.72 2.95 -1.99
CA LYS A 303 -38.93 2.82 -1.18
C LYS A 303 -39.36 1.38 -1.02
N VAL A 304 -39.76 1.04 0.18
CA VAL A 304 -40.30 -0.27 0.56
C VAL A 304 -41.80 -0.32 0.40
N VAL A 305 -42.50 0.78 0.71
CA VAL A 305 -43.95 0.90 0.53
C VAL A 305 -44.22 1.62 -0.79
N SER A 306 -44.52 0.85 -1.85
CA SER A 306 -44.73 1.37 -3.20
C SER A 306 -46.14 1.85 -3.48
N ASN A 307 -47.11 1.45 -2.66
CA ASN A 307 -48.52 1.73 -2.87
C ASN A 307 -49.09 2.67 -1.82
N ASN A 308 -50.02 3.57 -2.23
CA ASN A 308 -50.76 4.39 -1.31
C ASN A 308 -51.68 3.48 -0.47
N ILE A 309 -51.55 3.48 0.86
CA ILE A 309 -52.39 2.72 1.77
C ILE A 309 -53.53 3.65 2.19
N PRO A 310 -54.80 3.31 1.84
CA PRO A 310 -55.92 4.24 2.02
C PRO A 310 -56.13 4.71 3.45
N ASP A 311 -55.98 3.80 4.43
CA ASP A 311 -56.26 4.07 5.85
C ASP A 311 -55.09 4.70 6.62
N PHE A 312 -53.98 4.97 5.94
CA PHE A 312 -52.77 5.53 6.55
C PHE A 312 -52.13 6.65 5.73
N ASN A 313 -51.54 7.62 6.44
CA ASN A 313 -50.47 8.44 5.87
C ASN A 313 -49.16 7.75 6.17
N VAL A 314 -48.36 7.50 5.13
CA VAL A 314 -47.11 6.77 5.27
C VAL A 314 -45.91 7.70 5.00
N PHE A 315 -44.99 7.71 5.95
CA PHE A 315 -43.72 8.43 5.84
C PHE A 315 -42.57 7.41 5.97
N GLU A 316 -41.70 7.43 5.03
CA GLU A 316 -40.60 6.49 4.94
C GLU A 316 -39.27 7.25 4.93
N SER A 317 -38.31 6.81 5.73
CA SER A 317 -36.91 7.24 5.71
C SER A 317 -35.99 6.05 5.68
N SER A 318 -34.84 6.20 5.02
CA SER A 318 -33.84 5.15 4.96
C SER A 318 -32.48 5.63 5.43
N LYS A 319 -31.70 4.70 5.99
CA LYS A 319 -30.33 4.90 6.41
C LYS A 319 -29.49 3.73 5.93
N GLU A 320 -28.40 4.02 5.23
CA GLU A 320 -27.41 3.03 4.80
C GLU A 320 -26.29 2.95 5.82
N SER A 321 -25.83 1.71 6.10
CA SER A 321 -24.70 1.46 6.99
C SER A 321 -23.37 1.41 6.24
N GLY A 322 -23.41 1.58 4.92
CA GLY A 322 -22.28 1.51 4.03
C GLY A 322 -22.03 0.12 3.45
N GLU A 323 -21.18 0.08 2.45
CA GLU A 323 -20.77 -1.11 1.75
C GLU A 323 -19.38 -1.54 2.23
N LYS A 324 -19.13 -2.84 2.31
CA LYS A 324 -17.83 -3.39 2.72
C LYS A 324 -17.55 -4.71 2.05
N ILE A 325 -16.27 -5.07 1.98
CA ILE A 325 -15.81 -6.41 1.60
C ILE A 325 -15.30 -7.09 2.87
N VAL A 326 -15.85 -8.26 3.16
CA VAL A 326 -15.47 -9.08 4.32
C VAL A 326 -15.10 -10.47 3.81
N ASN A 327 -13.86 -10.88 4.01
CA ASN A 327 -13.34 -12.17 3.51
C ASN A 327 -13.59 -12.38 2.02
N GLY A 328 -13.42 -11.33 1.21
CA GLY A 328 -13.63 -11.37 -0.24
C GLY A 328 -15.10 -11.37 -0.70
N GLN A 329 -16.06 -11.25 0.23
CA GLN A 329 -17.49 -11.19 -0.09
C GLN A 329 -18.04 -9.78 0.12
N TYR A 330 -18.95 -9.37 -0.76
CA TYR A 330 -19.67 -8.10 -0.62
C TYR A 330 -20.69 -8.18 0.51
N TYR A 331 -20.83 -7.10 1.24
CA TYR A 331 -21.85 -6.95 2.26
C TYR A 331 -22.35 -5.50 2.33
N THR A 332 -23.67 -5.35 2.38
CA THR A 332 -24.32 -4.06 2.62
C THR A 332 -25.44 -4.21 3.63
N GLU A 333 -25.88 -3.08 4.18
CA GLU A 333 -27.02 -3.00 5.10
C GLU A 333 -27.76 -1.69 4.87
N LYS A 334 -29.09 -1.77 4.80
CA LYS A 334 -29.98 -0.61 4.68
C LYS A 334 -31.14 -0.76 5.65
N THR A 335 -31.38 0.26 6.45
CA THR A 335 -32.47 0.29 7.41
C THR A 335 -33.52 1.29 6.96
N PHE A 336 -34.79 0.89 6.99
CA PHE A 336 -35.93 1.71 6.69
C PHE A 336 -36.75 1.89 7.97
N ASP A 337 -37.08 3.13 8.30
CA ASP A 337 -38.04 3.49 9.32
C ASP A 337 -39.31 4.03 8.64
N ILE A 338 -40.40 3.27 8.76
CA ILE A 338 -41.66 3.53 8.06
C ILE A 338 -42.75 3.84 9.09
N ALA A 339 -43.18 5.08 9.13
CA ALA A 339 -44.23 5.56 10.05
C ALA A 339 -45.59 5.51 9.36
N PHE A 340 -46.52 4.75 9.94
CA PHE A 340 -47.91 4.66 9.51
C PHE A 340 -48.79 5.47 10.48
N ILE A 341 -49.38 6.56 10.01
CA ILE A 341 -50.30 7.42 10.79
C ILE A 341 -51.71 7.07 10.36
N PRO A 342 -52.54 6.46 11.24
CA PRO A 342 -53.92 6.08 10.90
C PRO A 342 -54.80 7.29 10.58
N LYS A 343 -55.63 7.17 9.53
CA LYS A 343 -56.67 8.14 9.15
C LYS A 343 -58.04 7.78 9.73
N VAL A 344 -58.17 6.59 10.30
CA VAL A 344 -59.41 6.04 10.83
C VAL A 344 -59.19 5.47 12.23
N THR A 345 -60.24 5.32 13.01
CA THR A 345 -60.23 4.74 14.37
C THR A 345 -60.74 3.30 14.37
N GLY A 346 -60.45 2.54 15.45
CA GLY A 346 -60.87 1.15 15.59
C GLY A 346 -59.74 0.17 15.16
N LYS A 347 -60.12 -1.04 14.80
CA LYS A 347 -59.19 -2.08 14.33
C LYS A 347 -58.88 -1.85 12.84
N VAL A 348 -57.65 -1.57 12.53
CA VAL A 348 -57.17 -1.35 11.16
C VAL A 348 -55.97 -2.25 10.90
N THR A 349 -55.70 -2.56 9.63
CA THR A 349 -54.63 -3.47 9.25
C THR A 349 -53.68 -2.79 8.28
N ILE A 350 -52.40 -2.75 8.64
CA ILE A 350 -51.33 -2.42 7.71
C ILE A 350 -51.16 -3.66 6.82
N PRO A 351 -51.25 -3.54 5.48
CA PRO A 351 -51.12 -4.70 4.59
C PRO A 351 -49.68 -5.25 4.62
N ALA A 352 -49.54 -6.51 4.17
CA ALA A 352 -48.23 -7.12 4.01
C ALA A 352 -47.37 -6.30 3.02
N ILE A 353 -46.10 -6.13 3.36
CA ILE A 353 -45.13 -5.41 2.55
C ILE A 353 -44.24 -6.43 1.88
N LYS A 354 -44.19 -6.40 0.54
CA LYS A 354 -43.43 -7.34 -0.26
C LYS A 354 -42.33 -6.63 -1.01
N ILE A 355 -41.12 -7.18 -0.90
CA ILE A 355 -39.92 -6.66 -1.58
C ILE A 355 -39.43 -7.75 -2.52
N PRO A 356 -39.74 -7.63 -3.82
CA PRO A 356 -39.25 -8.58 -4.79
C PRO A 356 -37.75 -8.35 -5.06
N TYR A 357 -36.99 -9.44 -5.11
CA TYR A 357 -35.57 -9.44 -5.42
C TYR A 357 -35.19 -10.64 -6.29
N PHE A 358 -34.05 -10.56 -6.98
CA PHE A 358 -33.50 -11.68 -7.70
C PHE A 358 -32.42 -12.36 -6.83
N ASP A 359 -32.68 -13.60 -6.42
CA ASP A 359 -31.76 -14.39 -5.62
C ASP A 359 -30.71 -15.02 -6.55
N THR A 360 -29.43 -14.62 -6.37
CA THR A 360 -28.33 -15.07 -7.23
C THR A 360 -27.88 -16.51 -6.94
N ALA A 361 -28.10 -17.01 -5.73
CA ALA A 361 -27.81 -18.39 -5.37
C ALA A 361 -28.87 -19.36 -5.96
N GLU A 362 -30.16 -19.01 -5.82
CA GLU A 362 -31.25 -19.80 -6.36
C GLU A 362 -31.59 -19.48 -7.83
N LYS A 363 -31.01 -18.44 -8.40
CA LYS A 363 -31.14 -18.00 -9.81
C LYS A 363 -32.59 -17.70 -10.22
N LYS A 364 -33.37 -17.16 -9.29
CA LYS A 364 -34.81 -16.87 -9.49
C LYS A 364 -35.26 -15.64 -8.73
N TYR A 365 -36.41 -15.08 -9.13
CA TYR A 365 -37.06 -14.05 -8.36
C TYR A 365 -37.70 -14.62 -7.10
N LYS A 366 -37.54 -13.89 -6.00
CA LYS A 366 -38.12 -14.17 -4.68
C LYS A 366 -38.74 -12.90 -4.10
N GLU A 367 -39.48 -13.03 -3.01
CA GLU A 367 -40.02 -11.92 -2.25
C GLU A 367 -39.60 -12.04 -0.79
N PHE A 368 -39.07 -10.97 -0.23
CA PHE A 368 -38.99 -10.80 1.21
C PHE A 368 -40.33 -10.18 1.67
N GLU A 369 -40.99 -10.77 2.67
CA GLU A 369 -42.30 -10.33 3.12
C GLU A 369 -42.28 -9.91 4.59
N VAL A 370 -42.77 -8.70 4.88
CA VAL A 370 -43.20 -8.29 6.21
C VAL A 370 -44.70 -8.58 6.29
N PRO A 371 -45.15 -9.49 7.17
CA PRO A 371 -46.55 -9.86 7.27
C PRO A 371 -47.44 -8.69 7.61
N ALA A 372 -48.74 -8.78 7.23
CA ALA A 372 -49.75 -7.80 7.59
C ALA A 372 -49.83 -7.63 9.11
N LYS A 373 -50.00 -6.39 9.57
CA LYS A 373 -50.03 -6.03 10.99
C LYS A 373 -51.39 -5.42 11.37
N ALA A 374 -52.14 -6.09 12.22
CA ALA A 374 -53.33 -5.52 12.82
C ALA A 374 -52.96 -4.60 13.99
N ILE A 375 -53.58 -3.41 14.05
CA ILE A 375 -53.39 -2.43 15.11
C ILE A 375 -54.75 -1.94 15.63
N GLU A 376 -54.76 -1.47 16.87
CA GLU A 376 -55.95 -0.82 17.49
C GLU A 376 -55.72 0.67 17.62
N VAL A 377 -56.58 1.47 16.98
CA VAL A 377 -56.49 2.93 17.01
C VAL A 377 -57.59 3.46 17.93
N THR A 378 -57.21 4.07 19.07
CA THR A 378 -58.12 4.60 20.08
C THR A 378 -58.28 6.12 19.93
N GLY A 379 -59.37 6.66 20.46
CA GLY A 379 -59.68 8.09 20.38
C GLY A 379 -60.73 8.41 19.31
N THR A 380 -61.07 9.68 19.16
CA THR A 380 -62.07 10.15 18.18
C THR A 380 -61.40 10.99 17.11
N ALA A 381 -61.90 10.87 15.87
CA ALA A 381 -61.43 11.66 14.74
C ALA A 381 -61.79 13.15 14.80
N ASN A 382 -62.56 13.57 15.82
CA ASN A 382 -62.96 14.95 16.01
C ASN A 382 -61.94 15.75 16.82
N GLY A 383 -61.02 16.37 16.10
CA GLY A 383 -59.99 17.25 16.64
C GLY A 383 -58.64 17.02 15.99
N ALA A 384 -58.60 17.24 14.70
CA ALA A 384 -57.29 17.27 13.99
C ALA A 384 -56.50 18.49 14.50
N VAL A 385 -55.77 18.32 15.59
CA VAL A 385 -54.56 19.11 15.82
C VAL A 385 -53.52 18.56 14.85
N ILE A 386 -53.35 19.24 13.74
CA ILE A 386 -52.20 19.05 12.86
C ILE A 386 -50.99 19.28 13.78
N PRO A 387 -50.14 18.27 14.06
CA PRO A 387 -48.88 18.51 14.76
C PRO A 387 -48.12 19.55 13.94
N PRO A 388 -47.53 20.58 14.55
CA PRO A 388 -46.69 21.51 13.81
C PRO A 388 -45.63 20.67 13.09
N ALA A 389 -45.53 20.88 11.78
CA ALA A 389 -44.46 20.27 10.98
C ALA A 389 -43.15 20.45 11.75
N MET A 390 -42.51 19.34 12.12
CA MET A 390 -41.14 19.40 12.59
C MET A 390 -40.33 19.97 11.41
N THR A 391 -40.14 21.27 11.46
CA THR A 391 -39.11 21.96 10.70
C THR A 391 -37.80 21.44 11.25
N THR A 392 -37.32 20.36 10.70
CA THR A 392 -35.89 20.06 10.75
C THR A 392 -35.23 21.22 10.03
N ALA A 393 -34.73 22.16 10.80
CA ALA A 393 -33.81 23.16 10.30
C ALA A 393 -32.60 22.42 9.79
N ALA A 394 -32.54 22.23 8.47
CA ALA A 394 -31.32 21.88 7.80
C ALA A 394 -30.31 23.02 8.04
N PRO A 395 -29.10 22.73 8.45
CA PRO A 395 -28.06 23.76 8.48
C PRO A 395 -27.89 24.32 7.06
N PRO A 396 -27.69 25.64 6.91
CA PRO A 396 -27.53 26.23 5.59
C PRO A 396 -26.29 25.65 4.92
N VAL A 397 -26.50 24.88 3.87
CA VAL A 397 -25.43 24.48 2.96
C VAL A 397 -25.11 25.69 2.10
N ASN A 398 -24.01 26.33 2.41
CA ASN A 398 -23.45 27.41 1.61
C ASN A 398 -22.79 26.77 0.36
N ASN A 399 -23.59 26.52 -0.65
CA ASN A 399 -23.08 26.11 -1.98
C ASN A 399 -22.59 27.35 -2.73
N THR A 400 -21.35 27.73 -2.48
CA THR A 400 -20.63 28.58 -3.43
C THR A 400 -19.95 27.65 -4.45
N ILE A 401 -20.63 27.41 -5.55
CA ILE A 401 -20.05 26.75 -6.72
C ILE A 401 -19.15 27.79 -7.39
N THR A 402 -17.87 27.76 -7.09
CA THR A 402 -16.86 28.46 -7.91
C THR A 402 -16.48 27.52 -9.03
N ALA A 403 -16.97 27.82 -10.22
CA ALA A 403 -16.53 27.17 -11.45
C ALA A 403 -15.05 27.49 -11.66
N VAL A 404 -14.18 26.52 -11.45
CA VAL A 404 -12.76 26.61 -11.83
C VAL A 404 -12.68 26.18 -13.29
N THR A 405 -12.59 27.17 -14.17
CA THR A 405 -12.23 27.00 -15.58
C THR A 405 -10.76 26.56 -15.63
N ALA A 406 -10.49 25.39 -16.17
CA ALA A 406 -9.13 24.94 -16.46
C ALA A 406 -8.53 25.79 -17.59
N PRO A 407 -7.30 26.31 -17.44
CA PRO A 407 -6.61 26.95 -18.56
C PRO A 407 -6.01 25.86 -19.46
N SER A 408 -6.47 25.82 -20.69
CA SER A 408 -5.83 25.11 -21.80
C SER A 408 -4.55 25.84 -22.19
N THR A 409 -3.38 25.24 -21.92
CA THR A 409 -2.10 25.73 -22.43
C THR A 409 -1.79 25.05 -23.76
N PRO A 410 -1.47 25.79 -24.81
CA PRO A 410 -1.04 25.21 -26.09
C PRO A 410 0.37 24.65 -25.98
N ALA A 411 0.59 23.50 -26.62
CA ALA A 411 1.90 22.88 -26.74
C ALA A 411 2.82 23.77 -27.60
N GLU A 412 3.84 24.35 -26.97
CA GLU A 412 4.89 25.10 -27.62
C GLU A 412 5.97 24.14 -28.15
N LYS A 413 6.15 24.10 -29.47
CA LYS A 413 7.25 23.41 -30.12
C LYS A 413 8.56 24.15 -29.83
N ILE A 414 9.42 23.53 -29.05
CA ILE A 414 10.80 24.02 -28.84
C ILE A 414 11.63 23.66 -30.08
N ALA A 415 11.98 24.66 -30.85
CA ALA A 415 12.97 24.56 -31.91
C ALA A 415 14.37 24.61 -31.28
N ILE A 416 15.19 23.59 -31.58
CA ILE A 416 16.62 23.56 -31.19
C ILE A 416 17.36 24.50 -32.13
N SER A 417 17.78 25.66 -31.60
CA SER A 417 18.74 26.54 -32.28
C SER A 417 20.16 26.18 -31.85
N SER A 418 21.04 25.99 -32.85
CA SER A 418 22.47 25.76 -32.70
C SER A 418 23.16 26.95 -32.00
N ILE A 419 24.02 26.66 -31.03
CA ILE A 419 24.81 27.63 -30.27
C ILE A 419 25.99 28.12 -31.16
N PRO A 420 26.22 29.45 -31.29
CA PRO A 420 27.36 29.99 -32.02
C PRO A 420 28.69 29.79 -31.27
N ASP A 421 29.77 29.56 -32.01
CA ASP A 421 31.13 29.28 -31.53
C ASP A 421 31.81 30.37 -30.68
N SER A 422 31.23 31.53 -30.46
CA SER A 422 31.77 32.62 -29.64
C SER A 422 31.58 32.49 -28.13
N GLN A 423 30.86 31.42 -27.65
CA GLN A 423 30.64 31.22 -26.21
C GLN A 423 31.60 30.19 -25.56
N ILE A 424 32.53 29.61 -26.35
CA ILE A 424 33.45 28.58 -25.82
C ILE A 424 34.59 29.17 -25.01
N GLU A 425 34.96 30.46 -25.24
CA GLU A 425 36.03 31.13 -24.46
C GLU A 425 35.61 31.62 -23.06
N GLU A 426 34.31 31.85 -22.81
CA GLU A 426 33.83 32.21 -21.47
C GLU A 426 33.67 31.00 -20.53
N ILE A 427 33.48 29.80 -21.06
CA ILE A 427 33.32 28.58 -20.26
C ILE A 427 34.61 28.18 -19.54
N ASN A 428 35.78 28.40 -20.15
CA ASN A 428 37.07 28.09 -19.51
C ASN A 428 37.48 29.03 -18.35
N LYS A 429 36.87 30.23 -18.25
CA LYS A 429 37.04 31.13 -17.08
C LYS A 429 36.08 30.78 -15.94
N ALA A 430 34.93 30.17 -16.25
CA ALA A 430 33.95 29.72 -15.25
C ALA A 430 34.43 28.47 -14.52
N ASP A 431 35.13 27.54 -15.20
CA ASP A 431 35.62 26.29 -14.61
C ASP A 431 36.63 26.52 -13.47
N ASN A 432 37.52 27.53 -13.58
CA ASN A 432 38.45 27.83 -12.50
C ASN A 432 37.78 28.43 -11.25
N ARG A 433 36.67 29.18 -11.41
CA ARG A 433 35.89 29.69 -10.27
C ARG A 433 35.06 28.60 -9.62
N LEU A 434 34.51 27.66 -10.42
CA LEU A 434 33.82 26.47 -9.93
C LEU A 434 34.76 25.53 -9.19
N MET A 435 35.97 25.28 -9.71
CA MET A 435 37.02 24.49 -9.03
C MET A 435 37.43 25.10 -7.68
N ILE A 436 37.61 26.40 -7.61
CA ILE A 436 37.92 27.11 -6.35
C ILE A 436 36.74 26.99 -5.38
N GLY A 437 35.49 27.11 -5.85
CA GLY A 437 34.28 26.90 -5.06
C GLY A 437 34.16 25.50 -4.49
N VAL A 438 34.46 24.48 -5.28
CA VAL A 438 34.45 23.07 -4.84
C VAL A 438 35.55 22.79 -3.80
N ILE A 439 36.74 23.36 -3.98
CA ILE A 439 37.85 23.24 -3.00
C ILE A 439 37.49 23.93 -1.68
N ILE A 440 36.85 25.10 -1.70
CA ILE A 440 36.40 25.80 -0.50
C ILE A 440 35.28 24.98 0.20
N LEU A 441 34.37 24.40 -0.55
CA LEU A 441 33.29 23.52 -0.02
C LEU A 441 33.88 22.26 0.64
N ALA A 442 34.85 21.61 0.00
CA ALA A 442 35.54 20.43 0.54
C ALA A 442 36.35 20.77 1.83
N LEU A 443 36.94 21.95 1.90
CA LEU A 443 37.65 22.42 3.12
C LEU A 443 36.65 22.74 4.26
N LEU A 444 35.47 23.26 3.94
CA LEU A 444 34.38 23.47 4.90
C LEU A 444 33.84 22.14 5.43
N GLU A 445 33.63 21.17 4.56
CA GLU A 445 33.22 19.80 4.96
C GLU A 445 34.26 19.11 5.84
N ALA A 446 35.54 19.21 5.49
CA ALA A 446 36.63 18.70 6.31
C ALA A 446 36.70 19.40 7.68
N GLY A 447 36.45 20.73 7.73
CA GLY A 447 36.35 21.50 8.97
C GLY A 447 35.19 21.04 9.85
N ILE A 448 34.01 20.77 9.26
CA ILE A 448 32.84 20.24 9.95
C ILE A 448 33.10 18.82 10.49
N ILE A 449 33.78 17.97 9.72
CA ILE A 449 34.14 16.61 10.14
C ILE A 449 35.12 16.68 11.32
N ILE A 450 36.14 17.56 11.27
CA ILE A 450 37.09 17.76 12.37
C ILE A 450 36.36 18.30 13.61
N PHE A 451 35.43 19.26 13.44
CA PHE A 451 34.62 19.78 14.52
C PHE A 451 33.76 18.68 15.17
N LEU A 452 33.10 17.84 14.36
CA LEU A 452 32.30 16.72 14.83
C LEU A 452 33.14 15.64 15.56
N ILE A 453 34.40 15.42 15.12
CA ILE A 453 35.34 14.48 15.79
C ILE A 453 35.81 15.07 17.14
N LEU A 454 36.06 16.38 17.18
CA LEU A 454 36.42 17.06 18.44
C LEU A 454 35.25 17.12 19.40
N ASP A 455 34.04 17.37 18.90
CA ASP A 455 32.79 17.39 19.68
C ASP A 455 32.45 15.99 20.22
N ARG A 456 32.70 14.92 19.45
CA ARG A 456 32.63 13.54 19.96
C ARG A 456 33.61 13.22 21.08
N LYS A 457 34.82 13.84 21.10
CA LYS A 457 35.76 13.70 22.23
C LYS A 457 35.28 14.44 23.48
N ILE A 458 34.58 15.54 23.32
CA ILE A 458 33.99 16.32 24.43
C ILE A 458 32.74 15.63 24.95
N LEU A 459 31.91 15.04 24.07
CA LEU A 459 30.70 14.29 24.42
C LEU A 459 30.98 12.94 25.11
N LYS A 460 32.16 12.32 24.93
CA LYS A 460 32.56 11.11 25.64
C LYS A 460 32.66 11.25 27.17
N ASN A 461 32.68 12.50 27.68
CA ASN A 461 32.69 12.81 29.10
C ASN A 461 31.34 13.29 29.66
N SER A 462 30.29 13.35 28.85
CA SER A 462 28.95 13.79 29.25
C SER A 462 28.13 12.57 29.68
N SER A 463 27.67 12.55 30.92
CA SER A 463 26.69 11.56 31.41
C SER A 463 25.43 11.63 30.53
N ASN A 464 24.98 10.46 30.03
CA ASN A 464 23.80 10.30 29.17
C ASN A 464 22.63 11.20 29.67
N PRO A 465 22.07 12.09 28.84
CA PRO A 465 21.02 13.03 29.23
C PRO A 465 19.77 12.33 29.77
N LYS A 466 19.43 11.12 29.30
CA LYS A 466 18.29 10.33 29.79
C LYS A 466 18.51 9.83 31.21
N LEU A 467 19.73 9.44 31.58
CA LEU A 467 20.04 9.07 32.98
C LEU A 467 19.87 10.27 33.95
N LYS A 468 20.08 11.51 33.46
CA LYS A 468 19.78 12.71 34.27
C LYS A 468 18.28 12.94 34.41
N GLN A 469 17.50 12.68 33.35
CA GLN A 469 16.03 12.76 33.39
C GLN A 469 15.44 11.68 34.31
N MET A 470 15.90 10.43 34.19
CA MET A 470 15.46 9.34 35.07
C MET A 470 15.71 9.65 36.55
N LYS A 471 16.84 10.30 36.91
CA LYS A 471 17.12 10.72 38.29
C LYS A 471 16.10 11.74 38.81
N LYS A 472 15.43 12.51 37.94
CA LYS A 472 14.44 13.55 38.29
C LYS A 472 13.00 13.05 38.18
N ALA A 473 12.76 11.79 37.82
CA ALA A 473 11.42 11.24 37.65
C ALA A 473 10.59 11.36 38.94
N LYS A 474 9.34 11.79 38.83
CA LYS A 474 8.45 12.08 39.98
C LYS A 474 7.98 10.78 40.65
N ASP A 475 7.69 9.75 39.86
CA ASP A 475 7.19 8.47 40.31
C ASP A 475 7.82 7.29 39.55
N ASP A 476 7.51 6.05 39.93
CA ASP A 476 8.06 4.84 39.32
C ASP A 476 7.54 4.63 37.91
N LYS A 477 6.37 5.15 37.60
CA LYS A 477 5.77 5.07 36.24
C LYS A 477 6.54 5.97 35.25
N GLU A 478 6.84 7.20 35.63
CA GLU A 478 7.66 8.12 34.85
C GLU A 478 9.09 7.56 34.70
N PHE A 479 9.67 7.05 35.79
CA PHE A 479 10.98 6.42 35.78
C PHE A 479 11.04 5.22 34.81
N TYR A 480 10.04 4.33 34.84
CA TYR A 480 9.96 3.17 33.97
C TYR A 480 9.75 3.56 32.49
N ASN A 481 8.98 4.59 32.20
CA ASN A 481 8.83 5.08 30.83
C ASN A 481 10.17 5.59 30.26
N LEU A 482 10.92 6.38 31.04
CA LEU A 482 12.25 6.86 30.65
C LEU A 482 13.27 5.71 30.52
N TYR A 483 13.14 4.66 31.35
CA TYR A 483 13.92 3.41 31.21
C TYR A 483 13.61 2.72 29.87
N CYS A 484 12.33 2.55 29.51
CA CYS A 484 11.94 1.95 28.24
C CYS A 484 12.48 2.75 27.02
N GLU A 485 12.47 4.08 27.10
CA GLU A 485 13.06 4.92 26.05
C GLU A 485 14.58 4.76 25.96
N LEU A 486 15.27 4.64 27.10
CA LEU A 486 16.71 4.41 27.14
C LEU A 486 17.07 3.06 26.54
N MET A 487 16.31 2.00 26.86
CA MET A 487 16.50 0.66 26.32
C MET A 487 16.25 0.61 24.81
N LYS A 488 15.25 1.34 24.32
CA LYS A 488 14.97 1.47 22.90
C LYS A 488 16.09 2.21 22.16
N GLU A 489 16.64 3.27 22.75
CA GLU A 489 17.73 4.04 22.14
C GLU A 489 19.05 3.25 22.08
N LYS A 490 19.35 2.48 23.12
CA LYS A 490 20.65 1.80 23.26
C LYS A 490 20.68 0.40 22.65
N PHE A 491 19.58 -0.32 22.71
CA PHE A 491 19.50 -1.73 22.33
C PHE A 491 18.36 -2.02 21.35
N ASP A 492 17.70 -1.00 20.80
CA ASP A 492 16.48 -1.15 19.99
C ASP A 492 15.49 -2.16 20.61
N PHE A 493 15.38 -2.10 21.93
CA PHE A 493 14.60 -3.02 22.75
C PHE A 493 13.51 -2.27 23.53
N SER A 494 12.27 -2.78 23.44
CA SER A 494 11.15 -2.28 24.24
C SER A 494 10.73 -3.33 25.27
N PRO A 495 10.91 -3.10 26.57
CA PRO A 495 10.49 -4.03 27.62
C PRO A 495 9.02 -4.44 27.53
N LYS A 496 8.16 -3.55 27.00
CA LYS A 496 6.71 -3.78 26.87
C LYS A 496 6.31 -4.65 25.66
N ALA A 497 7.18 -4.86 24.68
CA ALA A 497 6.81 -5.41 23.39
C ALA A 497 7.74 -6.51 22.84
N HIS A 498 8.88 -6.76 23.44
CA HIS A 498 9.89 -7.68 22.91
C HIS A 498 10.31 -8.75 23.92
N LEU A 499 10.64 -9.95 23.40
CA LEU A 499 11.26 -11.01 24.18
C LEU A 499 12.73 -10.66 24.51
N GLU A 500 13.21 -11.12 25.64
CA GLU A 500 14.56 -10.87 26.20
C GLU A 500 15.71 -11.25 25.23
N ASP A 501 15.49 -12.25 24.38
CA ASP A 501 16.44 -12.68 23.34
C ASP A 501 16.92 -11.53 22.43
N LYS A 502 16.11 -10.48 22.28
CA LYS A 502 16.46 -9.30 21.49
C LYS A 502 17.56 -8.47 22.18
N LEU A 503 17.58 -8.41 23.50
CA LEU A 503 18.65 -7.76 24.28
C LEU A 503 20.00 -8.46 24.05
N VAL A 504 20.00 -9.79 24.07
CA VAL A 504 21.19 -10.61 23.82
C VAL A 504 21.72 -10.35 22.41
N LYS A 505 20.83 -10.38 21.39
CA LYS A 505 21.20 -10.12 19.99
C LYS A 505 21.78 -8.73 19.77
N ASN A 506 21.33 -7.75 20.51
CA ASN A 506 21.76 -6.36 20.37
C ASN A 506 22.91 -5.96 21.31
N GLY A 507 23.61 -6.96 21.88
CA GLY A 507 24.86 -6.77 22.61
C GLY A 507 24.71 -6.21 24.02
N ALA A 508 23.54 -6.37 24.66
CA ALA A 508 23.37 -6.01 26.06
C ALA A 508 24.19 -6.94 26.94
N SER A 509 24.84 -6.37 27.99
CA SER A 509 25.56 -7.17 28.98
C SER A 509 24.58 -8.02 29.79
N GLU A 510 25.06 -9.16 30.34
CA GLU A 510 24.26 -10.05 31.20
C GLU A 510 23.62 -9.28 32.37
N LYS A 511 24.32 -8.30 32.91
CA LYS A 511 23.79 -7.43 33.98
C LYS A 511 22.64 -6.51 33.52
N ILE A 512 22.63 -6.08 32.28
CA ILE A 512 21.50 -5.31 31.71
C ILE A 512 20.29 -6.21 31.50
N ILE A 513 20.50 -7.45 31.09
CA ILE A 513 19.45 -8.45 30.92
C ILE A 513 18.81 -8.79 32.27
N GLU A 514 19.63 -9.05 33.28
CA GLU A 514 19.19 -9.36 34.64
C GLU A 514 18.45 -8.17 35.28
N LEU A 515 18.97 -6.95 35.09
CA LEU A 515 18.31 -5.71 35.50
C LEU A 515 16.94 -5.52 34.84
N ASN A 516 16.82 -5.78 33.54
CA ASN A 516 15.55 -5.70 32.85
C ASN A 516 14.51 -6.67 33.44
N ARG A 517 14.94 -7.91 33.72
CA ARG A 517 14.09 -8.95 34.32
C ARG A 517 13.59 -8.55 35.71
N ASP A 518 14.46 -7.97 36.53
CA ASP A 518 14.10 -7.52 37.88
C ASP A 518 13.12 -6.34 37.85
N ILE A 519 13.37 -5.36 36.96
CA ILE A 519 12.48 -4.22 36.79
C ILE A 519 11.09 -4.68 36.31
N GLU A 520 11.03 -5.56 35.32
CA GLU A 520 9.74 -6.08 34.83
C GLU A 520 8.98 -6.83 35.88
N LYS A 521 9.67 -7.72 36.63
CA LYS A 521 9.07 -8.47 37.74
C LYS A 521 8.43 -7.54 38.77
N LYS A 522 9.15 -6.48 39.19
CA LYS A 522 8.65 -5.52 40.17
C LYS A 522 7.49 -4.67 39.63
N ILE A 523 7.54 -4.24 38.36
CA ILE A 523 6.47 -3.48 37.74
C ILE A 523 5.17 -4.30 37.62
N TYR A 524 5.27 -5.59 37.24
CA TYR A 524 4.10 -6.48 37.15
C TYR A 524 3.55 -6.90 38.52
N ALA A 525 4.40 -6.93 39.56
CA ALA A 525 4.00 -7.19 40.93
C ALA A 525 3.48 -5.94 41.67
N PHE A 526 3.46 -4.76 41.03
CA PHE A 526 3.14 -3.47 41.65
C PHE A 526 4.05 -3.12 42.83
N GLU A 527 5.31 -3.59 42.81
CA GLU A 527 6.32 -3.29 43.83
C GLU A 527 7.08 -2.01 43.47
N SER A 528 7.62 -1.33 44.49
CA SER A 528 8.43 -0.11 44.30
C SER A 528 9.81 -0.45 43.68
N LEU A 529 10.29 0.43 42.78
CA LEU A 529 11.61 0.30 42.16
C LEU A 529 12.70 0.92 43.02
N ASP A 530 13.85 0.22 43.20
CA ASP A 530 15.06 0.86 43.70
C ASP A 530 15.75 1.66 42.57
N ARG A 531 15.29 2.89 42.42
CA ARG A 531 15.75 3.79 41.34
C ARG A 531 17.26 4.10 41.43
N ASN A 532 17.82 4.14 42.65
CA ASN A 532 19.22 4.46 42.85
C ASN A 532 20.13 3.32 42.39
N GLU A 533 19.77 2.08 42.72
CA GLU A 533 20.49 0.90 42.28
C GLU A 533 20.41 0.69 40.77
N ILE A 534 19.22 0.87 40.19
CA ILE A 534 19.00 0.82 38.75
C ILE A 534 19.88 1.86 38.02
N LEU A 535 19.86 3.12 38.47
CA LEU A 535 20.69 4.18 37.89
C LEU A 535 22.18 3.92 38.01
N LYS A 536 22.63 3.32 39.13
CA LYS A 536 24.02 2.95 39.35
C LYS A 536 24.48 1.86 38.37
N THR A 537 23.67 0.85 38.17
CA THR A 537 23.93 -0.24 37.23
C THR A 537 23.95 0.26 35.78
N LEU A 538 22.93 1.03 35.36
CA LEU A 538 22.90 1.63 34.05
C LEU A 538 24.09 2.55 33.74
N LYS A 539 24.53 3.35 34.74
CA LYS A 539 25.72 4.21 34.59
C LYS A 539 27.00 3.41 34.40
N LYS A 540 27.11 2.24 35.04
CA LYS A 540 28.28 1.39 34.94
C LYS A 540 28.32 0.66 33.58
N GLU A 541 27.20 0.05 33.20
CA GLU A 541 27.12 -0.82 32.01
C GLU A 541 26.99 -0.04 30.69
N LEU A 542 26.49 1.20 30.72
CA LEU A 542 26.34 2.04 29.50
C LEU A 542 27.51 3.03 29.30
N LYS A 543 28.60 2.92 30.09
CA LYS A 543 29.82 3.71 29.90
C LYS A 543 30.82 3.13 28.90
N GLY A 544 30.55 1.93 28.37
CA GLY A 544 31.37 1.23 27.40
C GLY A 544 31.24 1.74 25.97
#